data_e482b7931d7abefb1d7faeb82e35e9c3
#
_entry.id   e482b7931d7abefb1d7faeb82e35e9c3
#
_cell.length_a   1.000
_cell.length_b   1.000
_cell.length_c   1.000
_cell.angle_alpha   90.00
_cell.angle_beta   90.00
_cell.angle_gamma   90.00
#
_symmetry.space_group_name_H-M   'P 1'
#
loop_
_entity.id
_entity.type
_entity.pdbx_description
1 polymer ?
#
loop_
_entity_poly.entity_id
_entity_poly.type
_entity_poly.pdbx_seq_one_letter_code
_entity_poly.pdbx_strand_id
1 'polypeptide(L)'
;MPTRRILSIWFPHLAAERVLRNHRGAILNPFAIVAQDSNALILTCLSTEASTQGLTVGQSLSDARVFCPNLMTAPENPLQEAGFLMGLRRWVGKYSPWVAEEAPASLILDITGCAHLFGAIR
;
A
#
# COMPACT_ATOMS: atom_id res chain seq x y z
N MET A 1 -18.07 22.34 -22.40
CA MET A 1 -17.32 21.07 -22.40
C MET A 1 -17.14 20.62 -20.98
N PRO A 2 -17.44 19.36 -20.67
CA PRO A 2 -17.17 18.86 -19.32
C PRO A 2 -15.65 18.83 -19.08
N THR A 3 -15.23 19.35 -17.96
CA THR A 3 -13.83 19.30 -17.54
C THR A 3 -13.49 17.87 -17.16
N ARG A 4 -12.41 17.34 -17.73
CA ARG A 4 -11.92 16.02 -17.38
C ARG A 4 -11.44 16.01 -15.94
N ARG A 5 -11.95 15.09 -15.16
CA ARG A 5 -11.57 14.94 -13.75
C ARG A 5 -10.82 13.65 -13.55
N ILE A 6 -9.62 13.76 -13.00
CA ILE A 6 -8.75 12.61 -12.71
C ILE A 6 -8.58 12.51 -11.21
N LEU A 7 -8.79 11.31 -10.68
CA LEU A 7 -8.54 10.99 -9.28
C LEU A 7 -7.34 10.05 -9.21
N SER A 8 -6.36 10.40 -8.41
CA SER A 8 -5.22 9.54 -8.11
C SER A 8 -5.38 9.01 -6.70
N ILE A 9 -5.30 7.68 -6.54
CA ILE A 9 -5.38 7.01 -5.24
C ILE A 9 -4.05 6.34 -4.97
N TRP A 10 -3.44 6.71 -3.85
CA TRP A 10 -2.20 6.10 -3.39
C TRP A 10 -2.45 5.21 -2.18
N PHE A 11 -1.85 4.03 -2.17
CA PHE A 11 -1.95 3.06 -1.08
C PHE A 11 -0.60 2.95 -0.38
N PRO A 12 -0.31 3.81 0.62
CA PRO A 12 1.03 3.87 1.23
C PRO A 12 1.42 2.61 2.00
N HIS A 13 0.47 1.77 2.36
CA HIS A 13 0.73 0.55 3.12
C HIS A 13 0.41 -0.73 2.32
N LEU A 14 0.34 -0.63 0.99
CA LEU A 14 -0.14 -1.70 0.12
C LEU A 14 0.57 -3.03 0.36
N ALA A 15 1.89 -3.04 0.32
CA ALA A 15 2.66 -4.28 0.45
C ALA A 15 2.50 -4.92 1.83
N ALA A 16 2.48 -4.12 2.88
CA ALA A 16 2.25 -4.60 4.24
C ALA A 16 0.82 -5.13 4.41
N GLU A 17 -0.15 -4.40 3.90
CA GLU A 17 -1.56 -4.81 3.99
C GLU A 17 -1.83 -6.11 3.27
N ARG A 18 -1.18 -6.35 2.14
CA ARG A 18 -1.30 -7.61 1.41
C ARG A 18 -0.96 -8.81 2.31
N VAL A 19 0.14 -8.73 3.03
CA VAL A 19 0.58 -9.80 3.92
C VAL A 19 -0.36 -9.91 5.12
N LEU A 20 -0.73 -8.79 5.71
CA LEU A 20 -1.60 -8.75 6.89
C LEU A 20 -2.98 -9.33 6.59
N ARG A 21 -3.52 -9.11 5.39
CA ARG A 21 -4.82 -9.68 4.99
C ARG A 21 -4.78 -11.20 4.97
N ASN A 22 -3.69 -11.78 4.54
CA ASN A 22 -3.55 -13.24 4.51
C ASN A 22 -3.47 -13.84 5.91
N HIS A 23 -3.10 -13.06 6.91
CA HIS A 23 -2.99 -13.53 8.29
C HIS A 23 -4.18 -13.19 9.17
N ARG A 24 -5.14 -12.41 8.66
CA ARG A 24 -6.45 -12.13 9.29
C ARG A 24 -6.38 -11.78 10.78
N GLY A 25 -5.56 -10.79 11.12
CA GLY A 25 -5.44 -10.35 12.51
C GLY A 25 -4.57 -11.21 13.40
N ALA A 26 -3.93 -12.24 12.87
CA ALA A 26 -2.95 -13.01 13.63
C ALA A 26 -1.70 -12.20 13.94
N ILE A 27 -1.41 -11.18 13.14
CA ILE A 27 -0.27 -10.28 13.36
C ILE A 27 -0.78 -9.06 14.10
N LEU A 28 -0.49 -8.99 15.39
CA LEU A 28 -0.86 -7.87 16.25
C LEU A 28 0.28 -6.87 16.44
N ASN A 29 1.50 -7.26 16.13
CA ASN A 29 2.68 -6.42 16.28
C ASN A 29 2.85 -5.48 15.10
N PRO A 30 3.62 -4.39 15.24
CA PRO A 30 4.06 -3.60 14.10
C PRO A 30 4.72 -4.48 13.04
N PHE A 31 4.45 -4.17 11.78
CA PHE A 31 4.87 -5.00 10.66
C PHE A 31 5.51 -4.15 9.57
N ALA A 32 6.53 -4.69 8.91
CA ALA A 32 7.19 -4.01 7.80
C ALA A 32 7.60 -5.00 6.70
N ILE A 33 7.62 -4.52 5.48
CA ILE A 33 8.21 -5.23 4.35
C ILE A 33 9.65 -4.75 4.22
N VAL A 34 10.56 -5.67 3.98
CA VAL A 34 11.99 -5.38 3.86
C VAL A 34 12.52 -5.84 2.51
N ALA A 35 13.56 -5.16 2.04
CA ALA A 35 14.28 -5.52 0.82
C ALA A 35 15.78 -5.40 1.06
N GLN A 36 16.54 -6.20 0.33
CA GLN A 36 17.99 -6.13 0.35
C GLN A 36 18.45 -4.91 -0.45
N ASP A 37 19.25 -4.06 0.18
CA ASP A 37 19.89 -2.93 -0.48
C ASP A 37 21.36 -2.95 -0.10
N SER A 38 22.23 -3.26 -1.08
CA SER A 38 23.64 -3.51 -0.84
C SER A 38 23.83 -4.60 0.22
N ASN A 39 24.39 -4.29 1.37
CA ASN A 39 24.66 -5.25 2.42
C ASN A 39 23.66 -5.17 3.59
N ALA A 40 22.57 -4.43 3.42
CA ALA A 40 21.62 -4.21 4.50
C ALA A 40 20.19 -4.49 4.07
N LEU A 41 19.35 -4.89 5.02
CA LEU A 41 17.92 -4.93 4.82
C LEU A 41 17.33 -3.58 5.20
N ILE A 42 16.50 -3.03 4.32
CA ILE A 42 15.83 -1.75 4.56
C ILE A 42 14.31 -1.94 4.55
N LEU A 43 13.62 -1.06 5.26
CA LEU A 43 12.17 -1.03 5.29
C LEU A 43 11.65 -0.39 4.00
N THR A 44 10.80 -1.10 3.27
CA THR A 44 10.23 -0.58 2.02
C THR A 44 8.75 -0.25 2.14
N CYS A 45 8.06 -0.85 3.11
CA CYS A 45 6.66 -0.57 3.38
C CYS A 45 6.37 -0.84 4.84
N LEU A 46 5.51 -0.04 5.46
CA LEU A 46 5.18 -0.16 6.87
C LEU A 46 3.68 -0.42 7.04
N SER A 47 3.32 -1.16 8.09
CA SER A 47 1.94 -1.18 8.56
C SER A 47 1.62 0.16 9.23
N THR A 48 0.35 0.42 9.44
CA THR A 48 -0.07 1.64 10.15
C THR A 48 0.53 1.69 11.55
N GLU A 49 0.54 0.55 12.24
CA GLU A 49 1.10 0.43 13.59
C GLU A 49 2.60 0.75 13.61
N ALA A 50 3.36 0.22 12.65
CA ALA A 50 4.79 0.52 12.54
C ALA A 50 5.03 2.01 12.28
N SER A 51 4.22 2.60 11.42
CA SER A 51 4.31 4.03 11.10
C SER A 51 4.04 4.89 12.33
N THR A 52 3.03 4.54 13.14
CA THR A 52 2.73 5.28 14.37
C THR A 52 3.79 5.13 15.45
N GLN A 53 4.60 4.06 15.40
CA GLN A 53 5.74 3.88 16.30
C GLN A 53 6.95 4.75 15.93
N GLY A 54 6.85 5.50 14.85
CA GLY A 54 7.93 6.40 14.42
C GLY A 54 8.90 5.80 13.43
N LEU A 55 8.64 4.60 12.92
CA LEU A 55 9.47 3.99 11.88
C LEU A 55 9.24 4.69 10.53
N THR A 56 10.26 4.69 9.68
CA THR A 56 10.20 5.34 8.36
C THR A 56 10.69 4.41 7.26
N VAL A 57 10.10 4.57 6.09
CA VAL A 57 10.55 3.85 4.89
C VAL A 57 11.98 4.31 4.55
N GLY A 58 12.82 3.35 4.18
CA GLY A 58 14.24 3.60 3.90
C GLY A 58 15.16 3.37 5.08
N GLN A 59 14.62 3.23 6.28
CA GLN A 59 15.37 2.94 7.49
C GLN A 59 15.93 1.52 7.44
N SER A 60 17.14 1.29 7.99
CA SER A 60 17.67 -0.07 8.09
C SER A 60 16.87 -0.88 9.11
N LEU A 61 16.77 -2.19 8.85
CA LEU A 61 16.07 -3.09 9.78
C LEU A 61 16.72 -3.09 11.15
N SER A 62 18.06 -3.03 11.20
CA SER A 62 18.80 -2.99 12.47
C SER A 62 18.40 -1.78 13.31
N ASP A 63 18.37 -0.61 12.70
CA ASP A 63 17.96 0.62 13.39
C ASP A 63 16.50 0.57 13.80
N ALA A 64 15.65 0.08 12.92
CA ALA A 64 14.21 -0.03 13.22
C ALA A 64 13.96 -0.90 14.44
N ARG A 65 14.70 -2.00 14.61
CA ARG A 65 14.55 -2.90 15.75
C ARG A 65 15.09 -2.34 17.06
N VAL A 66 15.92 -1.32 17.01
CA VAL A 66 16.31 -0.58 18.22
C VAL A 66 15.10 0.15 18.80
N PHE A 67 14.29 0.78 17.94
CA PHE A 67 13.09 1.49 18.37
C PHE A 67 11.90 0.56 18.59
N CYS A 68 11.83 -0.52 17.86
CA CYS A 68 10.69 -1.42 17.87
C CYS A 68 11.17 -2.87 17.88
N PRO A 69 11.57 -3.42 19.05
CA PRO A 69 12.12 -4.77 19.13
C PRO A 69 11.15 -5.87 18.68
N ASN A 70 9.85 -5.63 18.76
CA ASN A 70 8.81 -6.57 18.37
C ASN A 70 8.36 -6.42 16.90
N LEU A 71 9.12 -5.69 16.10
CA LEU A 71 8.81 -5.50 14.69
C LEU A 71 8.86 -6.83 13.95
N MET A 72 7.76 -7.20 13.32
CA MET A 72 7.67 -8.36 12.45
C MET A 72 7.93 -7.93 11.01
N THR A 73 8.59 -8.79 10.22
CA THR A 73 8.96 -8.45 8.85
C THR A 73 8.66 -9.58 7.89
N ALA A 74 8.51 -9.23 6.62
CA ALA A 74 8.47 -10.17 5.51
C ALA A 74 9.23 -9.55 4.32
N PRO A 75 9.79 -10.38 3.43
CA PRO A 75 10.47 -9.85 2.25
C PRO A 75 9.46 -9.26 1.27
N GLU A 76 9.92 -8.29 0.48
CA GLU A 76 9.08 -7.76 -0.59
C GLU A 76 8.81 -8.83 -1.65
N ASN A 77 7.65 -8.73 -2.29
CA ASN A 77 7.26 -9.64 -3.35
C ASN A 77 6.55 -8.83 -4.44
N PRO A 78 7.31 -8.27 -5.39
CA PRO A 78 6.74 -7.38 -6.40
C PRO A 78 5.62 -8.00 -7.23
N LEU A 79 5.72 -9.29 -7.56
CA LEU A 79 4.68 -9.98 -8.32
C LEU A 79 3.36 -10.06 -7.56
N GLN A 80 3.42 -10.43 -6.27
CA GLN A 80 2.23 -10.51 -5.43
C GLN A 80 1.65 -9.14 -5.15
N GLU A 81 2.51 -8.14 -4.99
CA GLU A 81 2.09 -6.76 -4.76
C GLU A 81 1.39 -6.20 -5.99
N ALA A 82 1.93 -6.45 -7.18
CA ALA A 82 1.29 -6.07 -8.44
C ALA A 82 -0.06 -6.75 -8.62
N GLY A 83 -0.16 -8.03 -8.26
CA GLY A 83 -1.42 -8.77 -8.30
C GLY A 83 -2.46 -8.20 -7.35
N PHE A 84 -2.04 -7.76 -6.17
CA PHE A 84 -2.93 -7.12 -5.19
C PHE A 84 -3.45 -5.78 -5.72
N LEU A 85 -2.57 -4.97 -6.32
CA LEU A 85 -2.98 -3.70 -6.95
C LEU A 85 -3.96 -3.94 -8.09
N MET A 86 -3.73 -4.96 -8.91
CA MET A 86 -4.65 -5.34 -9.98
C MET A 86 -6.03 -5.72 -9.44
N GLY A 87 -6.08 -6.42 -8.31
CA GLY A 87 -7.33 -6.74 -7.63
C GLY A 87 -8.09 -5.49 -7.19
N LEU A 88 -7.38 -4.52 -6.65
CA LEU A 88 -7.96 -3.22 -6.27
C LEU A 88 -8.48 -2.47 -7.49
N ARG A 89 -7.73 -2.50 -8.59
CA ARG A 89 -8.17 -1.90 -9.85
C ARG A 89 -9.48 -2.50 -10.34
N ARG A 90 -9.62 -3.81 -10.28
CA ARG A 90 -10.86 -4.50 -10.68
C ARG A 90 -12.04 -4.07 -9.81
N TRP A 91 -11.81 -3.95 -8.52
CA TRP A 91 -12.85 -3.52 -7.59
C TRP A 91 -13.28 -2.08 -7.88
N VAL A 92 -12.34 -1.18 -8.08
CA VAL A 92 -12.63 0.24 -8.40
C VAL A 92 -13.28 0.37 -9.76
N GLY A 93 -12.97 -0.53 -10.70
CA GLY A 93 -13.55 -0.54 -12.04
C GLY A 93 -15.07 -0.65 -12.08
N LYS A 94 -15.71 -1.06 -10.96
CA LYS A 94 -17.16 -1.04 -10.82
C LYS A 94 -17.73 0.38 -10.79
N TYR A 95 -16.90 1.36 -10.46
CA TYR A 95 -17.30 2.75 -10.29
C TYR A 95 -16.84 3.65 -11.42
N SER A 96 -15.83 3.23 -12.19
CA SER A 96 -15.31 3.99 -13.32
C SER A 96 -14.82 3.05 -14.41
N PRO A 97 -15.20 3.28 -15.68
CA PRO A 97 -14.68 2.47 -16.79
C PRO A 97 -13.23 2.79 -17.13
N TRP A 98 -12.68 3.89 -16.61
CA TRP A 98 -11.34 4.36 -16.93
C TRP A 98 -10.47 4.33 -15.69
N VAL A 99 -9.82 3.20 -15.47
CA VAL A 99 -8.91 3.00 -14.34
C VAL A 99 -7.59 2.49 -14.88
N ALA A 100 -6.50 3.10 -14.46
CA ALA A 100 -5.14 2.66 -14.81
C ALA A 100 -4.34 2.43 -13.53
N GLU A 101 -3.44 1.47 -13.59
CA GLU A 101 -2.49 1.23 -12.52
C GLU A 101 -1.29 2.14 -12.68
N GLU A 102 -0.84 2.71 -11.58
CA GLU A 102 0.43 3.44 -11.51
C GLU A 102 1.26 2.75 -10.43
N ALA A 103 2.21 1.94 -10.88
CA ALA A 103 3.05 1.18 -9.97
C ALA A 103 3.86 2.13 -9.07
N PRO A 104 4.21 1.70 -7.87
CA PRO A 104 3.92 0.39 -7.30
C PRO A 104 2.59 0.29 -6.55
N ALA A 105 1.94 1.38 -6.20
CA ALA A 105 0.85 1.35 -5.24
C ALA A 105 -0.20 2.44 -5.46
N SER A 106 -0.44 2.82 -6.71
CA SER A 106 -1.41 3.87 -7.03
C SER A 106 -2.37 3.45 -8.13
N LEU A 107 -3.56 4.03 -8.11
CA LEU A 107 -4.54 3.90 -9.19
C LEU A 107 -4.92 5.30 -9.67
N ILE A 108 -5.13 5.43 -10.97
CA ILE A 108 -5.60 6.66 -11.60
C ILE A 108 -6.95 6.37 -12.23
N LEU A 109 -7.94 7.19 -11.91
CA LEU A 109 -9.31 7.04 -12.39
C LEU A 109 -9.77 8.30 -13.09
N ASP A 110 -10.52 8.12 -14.19
CA ASP A 110 -11.27 9.21 -14.76
C ASP A 110 -12.66 9.19 -14.13
N ILE A 111 -12.96 10.20 -13.33
CA ILE A 111 -14.23 10.34 -12.61
C ILE A 111 -15.17 11.37 -13.25
N THR A 112 -14.88 11.80 -14.48
CA THR A 112 -15.73 12.74 -15.21
C THR A 112 -17.13 12.15 -15.34
N GLY A 113 -18.12 12.86 -14.83
CA GLY A 113 -19.52 12.40 -14.83
C GLY A 113 -19.87 11.39 -13.75
N CYS A 114 -18.91 10.97 -12.92
CA CYS A 114 -19.12 9.97 -11.86
C CYS A 114 -19.02 10.56 -10.46
N ALA A 115 -18.94 11.87 -10.34
CA ALA A 115 -18.71 12.52 -9.05
C ALA A 115 -19.76 12.16 -7.98
N HIS A 116 -21.01 11.93 -8.38
CA HIS A 116 -22.08 11.57 -7.47
C HIS A 116 -21.86 10.20 -6.81
N LEU A 117 -21.19 9.28 -7.48
CA LEU A 117 -20.90 7.95 -6.92
C LEU A 117 -19.86 8.04 -5.81
N PHE A 118 -18.85 8.89 -6.00
CA PHE A 118 -17.79 9.05 -5.01
C PHE A 118 -18.24 9.89 -3.81
N GLY A 119 -19.21 10.76 -3.98
CA GLY A 119 -19.81 11.51 -2.89
C GLY A 119 -20.51 10.61 -1.87
N ALA A 120 -21.04 9.46 -2.30
CA ALA A 120 -21.71 8.50 -1.44
C ALA A 120 -20.74 7.61 -0.65
N ILE A 121 -19.47 7.59 -1.01
CA ILE A 121 -18.46 6.68 -0.43
C ILE A 121 -17.73 7.34 0.75
N ARG A 122 -17.91 8.61 0.94
CA ARG A 122 -17.26 9.36 2.03
C ARG A 122 -17.65 8.87 3.42
#